data_320f638ceb872fa2e8ab68ec6d264e84
#
_entry.id   320f638ceb872fa2e8ab68ec6d264e84
#
_cell.length_a   1.000
_cell.length_b   1.000
_cell.length_c   1.000
_cell.angle_alpha   90.00
_cell.angle_beta   90.00
_cell.angle_gamma   90.00
#
_symmetry.space_group_name_H-M   'P 1'
#
loop_
_entity.id
_entity.type
_entity.pdbx_description
1 polymer ?
#
loop_
_entity_poly.entity_id
_entity_poly.type
_entity_poly.pdbx_seq_one_letter_code
_entity_poly.pdbx_strand_id
1 'polypeptide(L)'
;MKYDMKACGARVQELRMKHRLTQVQLAEALNMSVSNLAKIETGYSGFSLDTLIELRSFFNVTTDYLLFGTECNAENQIQKLQLIIDTASKLKLELGTINRIE
;
A
#
# COMPACT_ATOMS: atom_id res chain seq x y z
N MET A 1 7.27 -12.11 -15.88
CA MET A 1 7.03 -10.70 -15.65
C MET A 1 8.30 -10.04 -15.13
N LYS A 2 8.65 -8.92 -15.72
CA LYS A 2 9.90 -8.25 -15.37
C LYS A 2 9.71 -7.21 -14.29
N TYR A 3 10.68 -7.13 -13.41
CA TYR A 3 10.73 -6.09 -12.39
C TYR A 3 11.14 -4.77 -13.06
N ASP A 4 10.29 -3.77 -12.96
CA ASP A 4 10.53 -2.46 -13.57
C ASP A 4 10.88 -1.46 -12.47
N MET A 5 12.17 -1.20 -12.31
CA MET A 5 12.65 -0.33 -11.24
C MET A 5 12.09 1.08 -11.34
N LYS A 6 11.90 1.56 -12.55
CA LYS A 6 11.40 2.91 -12.77
C LYS A 6 9.95 3.04 -12.32
N ALA A 7 9.13 2.07 -12.69
CA ALA A 7 7.74 2.06 -12.29
C ALA A 7 7.61 1.88 -10.78
N CYS A 8 8.44 1.02 -10.22
CA CYS A 8 8.43 0.79 -8.77
C CYS A 8 8.81 2.05 -8.01
N GLY A 9 9.85 2.74 -8.48
CA GLY A 9 10.28 3.98 -7.86
C GLY A 9 9.22 5.06 -7.94
N ALA A 10 8.52 5.13 -9.06
CA ALA A 10 7.43 6.08 -9.23
C ALA A 10 6.30 5.82 -8.24
N ARG A 11 6.03 4.55 -7.95
CA ARG A 11 5.01 4.21 -6.95
C ARG A 11 5.42 4.63 -5.55
N VAL A 12 6.69 4.49 -5.22
CA VAL A 12 7.19 4.95 -3.93
C VAL A 12 7.04 6.45 -3.82
N GLN A 13 7.41 7.18 -4.87
CA GLN A 13 7.26 8.63 -4.88
C GLN A 13 5.80 9.03 -4.71
N GLU A 14 4.91 8.35 -5.42
CA GLU A 14 3.49 8.63 -5.33
C GLU A 14 2.97 8.40 -3.93
N LEU A 15 3.34 7.30 -3.30
CA LEU A 15 2.94 7.01 -1.93
C LEU A 15 3.48 8.08 -0.97
N ARG A 16 4.74 8.46 -1.16
CA ARG A 16 5.35 9.49 -0.33
C ARG A 16 4.57 10.80 -0.42
N MET A 17 4.26 11.22 -1.63
CA MET A 17 3.55 12.47 -1.83
C MET A 17 2.12 12.40 -1.31
N LYS A 18 1.51 11.24 -1.43
CA LYS A 18 0.17 11.01 -0.91
C LYS A 18 0.14 11.16 0.61
N HIS A 19 1.21 10.77 1.27
CA HIS A 19 1.34 10.90 2.72
C HIS A 19 1.95 12.24 3.13
N ARG A 20 2.17 13.13 2.16
CA ARG A 20 2.69 14.49 2.39
C ARG A 20 4.06 14.47 3.06
N LEU A 21 4.90 13.56 2.63
CA LEU A 21 6.25 13.44 3.16
C LEU A 21 7.25 13.98 2.15
N THR A 22 8.29 14.63 2.68
CA THR A 22 9.44 15.00 1.85
C THR A 22 10.36 13.79 1.72
N GLN A 23 11.30 13.87 0.77
CA GLN A 23 12.30 12.80 0.64
C GLN A 23 13.12 12.67 1.93
N VAL A 24 13.43 13.80 2.56
CA VAL A 24 14.19 13.78 3.81
C VAL A 24 13.41 13.03 4.89
N GLN A 25 12.13 13.32 5.01
CA GLN A 25 11.30 12.69 6.04
C GLN A 25 11.17 11.19 5.82
N LEU A 26 10.93 10.77 4.58
CA LEU A 26 10.80 9.36 4.30
C LEU A 26 12.14 8.64 4.47
N ALA A 27 13.22 9.26 4.01
CA ALA A 27 14.55 8.64 4.17
C ALA A 27 14.88 8.44 5.63
N GLU A 28 14.54 9.42 6.46
CA GLU A 28 14.74 9.29 7.90
C GLU A 28 13.94 8.13 8.48
N ALA A 29 12.67 8.05 8.09
CA ALA A 29 11.79 6.99 8.59
C ALA A 29 12.28 5.61 8.18
N LEU A 30 12.88 5.50 7.01
CA LEU A 30 13.40 4.23 6.51
C LEU A 30 14.86 4.01 6.85
N ASN A 31 15.46 4.94 7.60
CA ASN A 31 16.85 4.85 8.02
C ASN A 31 17.81 4.71 6.84
N MET A 32 17.63 5.56 5.85
CA MET A 32 18.49 5.58 4.67
C MET A 32 18.83 7.01 4.31
N SER A 33 19.80 7.18 3.40
CA SER A 33 20.17 8.51 2.96
C SER A 33 19.15 9.05 1.95
N VAL A 34 19.04 10.38 1.89
CA VAL A 34 18.17 11.02 0.90
C VAL A 34 18.63 10.69 -0.50
N SER A 35 19.93 10.63 -0.70
CA SER A 35 20.50 10.28 -2.01
C SER A 35 20.06 8.89 -2.45
N ASN A 36 20.05 7.94 -1.52
CA ASN A 36 19.63 6.58 -1.81
C ASN A 36 18.16 6.53 -2.16
N LEU A 37 17.32 7.24 -1.40
CA LEU A 37 15.91 7.30 -1.67
C LEU A 37 15.62 7.93 -3.03
N ALA A 38 16.34 8.99 -3.37
CA ALA A 38 16.17 9.64 -4.66
C ALA A 38 16.49 8.68 -5.81
N LYS A 39 17.51 7.86 -5.64
CA LYS A 39 17.87 6.87 -6.66
C LYS A 39 16.77 5.83 -6.82
N ILE A 40 16.16 5.43 -5.71
CA ILE A 40 15.05 4.47 -5.76
C ILE A 40 13.85 5.09 -6.48
N GLU A 41 13.51 6.31 -6.13
CA GLU A 41 12.33 6.96 -6.70
C GLU A 41 12.47 7.23 -8.20
N THR A 42 13.68 7.48 -8.67
CA THR A 42 13.91 7.71 -10.09
C THR A 42 14.13 6.43 -10.88
N GLY A 43 14.24 5.30 -10.20
CA GLY A 43 14.47 4.03 -10.87
C GLY A 43 15.93 3.76 -11.21
N TYR A 44 16.83 4.59 -10.69
CA TYR A 44 18.26 4.36 -10.89
C TYR A 44 18.75 3.16 -10.09
N SER A 45 18.17 2.94 -8.92
CA SER A 45 18.45 1.77 -8.08
C SER A 45 17.15 1.04 -7.79
N GLY A 46 17.23 -0.26 -7.60
CA GLY A 46 16.10 -1.05 -7.17
C GLY A 46 16.02 -1.11 -5.65
N PHE A 47 15.02 -1.80 -5.16
CA PHE A 47 14.87 -2.05 -3.73
C PHE A 47 15.79 -3.17 -3.29
N SER A 48 16.41 -3.03 -2.13
CA SER A 48 16.92 -4.21 -1.44
C SER A 48 15.71 -4.90 -0.80
N LEU A 49 15.90 -6.14 -0.39
CA LEU A 49 14.82 -6.87 0.25
C LEU A 49 14.38 -6.16 1.55
N ASP A 50 15.35 -5.70 2.31
CA ASP A 50 15.04 -4.98 3.56
C ASP A 50 14.25 -3.71 3.29
N THR A 51 14.65 -2.95 2.26
CA THR A 51 13.95 -1.73 1.90
C THR A 51 12.52 -2.02 1.46
N LEU A 52 12.34 -3.08 0.68
CA LEU A 52 11.01 -3.47 0.24
C LEU A 52 10.10 -3.79 1.42
N ILE A 53 10.61 -4.53 2.40
CA ILE A 53 9.85 -4.89 3.59
C ILE A 53 9.50 -3.63 4.39
N GLU A 54 10.44 -2.72 4.52
CA GLU A 54 10.19 -1.49 5.27
C GLU A 54 9.18 -0.59 4.58
N LEU A 55 9.25 -0.49 3.26
CA LEU A 55 8.28 0.30 2.51
C LEU A 55 6.88 -0.29 2.63
N ARG A 56 6.80 -1.62 2.52
CA ARG A 56 5.54 -2.31 2.70
C ARG A 56 4.92 -2.01 4.05
N SER A 57 5.72 -2.09 5.08
CA SER A 57 5.23 -1.87 6.45
C SER A 57 4.90 -0.40 6.70
N PHE A 58 5.75 0.49 6.23
CA PHE A 58 5.56 1.91 6.47
C PHE A 58 4.29 2.43 5.81
N PHE A 59 4.06 2.05 4.55
CA PHE A 59 2.90 2.54 3.81
C PHE A 59 1.70 1.62 3.90
N ASN A 60 1.85 0.46 4.53
CA ASN A 60 0.78 -0.52 4.68
C ASN A 60 0.21 -0.93 3.33
N VAL A 61 1.09 -1.28 2.42
CA VAL A 61 0.73 -1.78 1.10
C VAL A 61 1.35 -3.15 0.92
N THR A 62 0.97 -3.84 -0.15
CA THR A 62 1.54 -5.15 -0.44
C THR A 62 2.83 -4.99 -1.23
N THR A 63 3.69 -6.01 -1.14
CA THR A 63 4.89 -6.04 -1.99
C THR A 63 4.51 -6.14 -3.46
N ASP A 64 3.43 -6.84 -3.76
CA ASP A 64 2.94 -6.95 -5.13
C ASP A 64 2.58 -5.59 -5.70
N TYR A 65 1.93 -4.74 -4.89
CA TYR A 65 1.63 -3.39 -5.34
C TYR A 65 2.90 -2.61 -5.63
N LEU A 66 3.87 -2.69 -4.73
CA LEU A 66 5.13 -1.95 -4.90
C LEU A 66 5.89 -2.42 -6.14
N LEU A 67 5.92 -3.73 -6.37
CA LEU A 67 6.74 -4.30 -7.44
C LEU A 67 6.04 -4.28 -8.79
N PHE A 68 4.74 -4.53 -8.82
CA PHE A 68 4.04 -4.75 -10.07
C PHE A 68 2.84 -3.85 -10.27
N GLY A 69 2.50 -3.05 -9.27
CA GLY A 69 1.39 -2.11 -9.40
C GLY A 69 0.04 -2.77 -9.43
N THR A 70 -0.07 -3.99 -8.90
CA THR A 70 -1.38 -4.63 -8.81
C THR A 70 -2.24 -3.84 -7.83
N GLU A 71 -3.53 -3.84 -8.05
CA GLU A 71 -4.42 -3.03 -7.24
C GLU A 71 -4.80 -3.66 -5.92
N CYS A 72 -4.19 -4.77 -5.60
CA CYS A 72 -4.48 -5.46 -4.36
C CYS A 72 -3.70 -4.86 -3.21
N ASN A 73 -3.96 -3.60 -2.90
CA ASN A 73 -3.39 -3.02 -1.70
C ASN A 73 -4.36 -3.25 -0.54
N ALA A 74 -3.85 -3.11 0.68
CA ALA A 74 -4.62 -3.44 1.87
C ALA A 74 -5.87 -2.59 1.98
N GLU A 75 -5.77 -1.34 1.60
CA GLU A 75 -6.91 -0.42 1.71
C GLU A 75 -8.06 -0.84 0.82
N ASN A 76 -7.77 -1.18 -0.43
CA ASN A 76 -8.82 -1.62 -1.35
C ASN A 76 -9.48 -2.90 -0.89
N GLN A 77 -8.70 -3.84 -0.39
CA GLN A 77 -9.24 -5.10 0.08
C GLN A 77 -10.15 -4.89 1.30
N ILE A 78 -9.74 -4.02 2.19
CA ILE A 78 -10.54 -3.72 3.37
C ILE A 78 -11.87 -3.10 2.95
N GLN A 79 -11.86 -2.19 2.00
CA GLN A 79 -13.08 -1.57 1.54
C GLN A 79 -14.04 -2.57 0.91
N LYS A 80 -13.53 -3.50 0.13
CA LYS A 80 -14.36 -4.52 -0.50
C LYS A 80 -14.97 -5.44 0.54
N LEU A 81 -14.19 -5.87 1.51
CA LEU A 81 -14.69 -6.73 2.57
C LEU A 81 -15.72 -6.01 3.41
N GLN A 82 -15.50 -4.75 3.69
CA GLN A 82 -16.43 -3.96 4.47
C GLN A 82 -17.79 -3.85 3.78
N LEU A 83 -17.78 -3.66 2.47
CA LEU A 83 -18.99 -3.57 1.71
C LEU A 83 -19.79 -4.87 1.77
N ILE A 84 -19.12 -6.00 1.66
CA ILE A 84 -19.79 -7.30 1.72
C ILE A 84 -20.37 -7.53 3.11
N ILE A 85 -19.64 -7.19 4.14
CA ILE A 85 -20.11 -7.35 5.51
C ILE A 85 -21.34 -6.48 5.78
N ASP A 86 -21.30 -5.25 5.32
CA ASP A 86 -22.42 -4.33 5.53
C ASP A 86 -23.69 -4.86 4.85
N THR A 87 -23.54 -5.38 3.64
CA THR A 87 -24.68 -5.92 2.92
C THR A 87 -25.28 -7.12 3.65
N ALA A 88 -24.43 -8.02 4.12
CA ALA A 88 -24.88 -9.19 4.86
C ALA A 88 -25.56 -8.79 6.16
N SER A 89 -25.02 -7.82 6.86
CA SER A 89 -25.61 -7.34 8.11
C SER A 89 -26.99 -6.74 7.87
N LYS A 90 -27.12 -5.97 6.81
CA LYS A 90 -28.42 -5.39 6.47
C LYS A 90 -29.45 -6.46 6.20
N LEU A 91 -29.10 -7.48 5.47
CA LEU A 91 -30.01 -8.56 5.16
C LEU A 91 -30.45 -9.29 6.42
N LYS A 92 -29.55 -9.51 7.33
CA LYS A 92 -29.88 -10.17 8.59
C LYS A 92 -30.85 -9.34 9.40
N LEU A 93 -30.60 -8.05 9.49
CA LEU A 93 -31.47 -7.16 10.26
C LEU A 93 -32.87 -7.11 9.67
N GLU A 94 -32.98 -7.15 8.35
CA GLU A 94 -34.26 -7.11 7.70
C GLU A 94 -35.04 -8.43 7.85
N LEU A 95 -34.33 -9.52 7.90
CA LEU A 95 -34.97 -10.83 8.05
C LEU A 95 -35.27 -11.14 9.50
N GLY A 96 -34.51 -10.70 10.37
CA GLY A 96 -34.68 -10.99 11.76
C GLY A 96 -35.16 -9.86 12.52
N THR A 97 -35.32 -9.59 12.06
CA THR A 97 -35.51 -8.75 12.69
C THR A 97 -35.26 -9.21 13.25
N ILE A 98 -35.16 -10.37 12.44
CA ILE A 98 -34.65 -10.67 12.47
C ILE A 98 -33.95 -10.99 12.67
N ASN A 99 -34.14 -11.59 12.88
CA ASN A 99 -33.31 -11.71 13.15
C ASN A 99 -32.60 -11.45 13.59
N ARG A 100 -33.28 -11.61 13.94
CA ARG A 100 -32.59 -11.06 14.20
C ARG A 100 -31.79 -11.24 14.38
N ILE A 101 -32.01 -11.75 14.17
CA ILE A 101 -31.28 -11.75 14.11
C ILE A 101 -30.53 -12.04 14.02
N GLU A 102 -30.92 -12.55 13.90
CA GLU A 102 -30.23 -12.50 13.71
C GLU A 102 -29.72 -12.37 13.65
#